data_e4f15a55cf8d9c21511a8dcbd5d4de24
#
_entry.id   e4f15a55cf8d9c21511a8dcbd5d4de24
#
_cell.length_a   1.000
_cell.length_b   1.000
_cell.length_c   1.000
_cell.angle_alpha   90.00
_cell.angle_beta   90.00
_cell.angle_gamma   90.00
#
_symmetry.space_group_name_H-M   'P 1'
#
loop_
_entity.id
_entity.type
_entity.pdbx_description
1 polymer ?
#
loop_
_entity_poly.entity_id
_entity_poly.type
_entity_poly.pdbx_seq_one_letter_code
_entity_poly.pdbx_strand_id
1 'polypeptide(L)'
;MGKHIIYLGLGIILLATTGGLAQDTRTPPLFQDQSPLSIRLSISFRDLRRQTNDSTYIPSTLSFKVGEVWDTIPIDIRTRGNFRKKNCTYPPLRIKFKKNEVAGTLFEGTKSVKVVIPCHEGKSSMELINKEYLCYQLYHPVTDFHLKTRLLDIMLIEEKGKQEKISHVNGFFIEDDDQLAERSNARVVDAERINPLQLEDTSALRFDLFQYMIANTDFSTTVVHNAEVLLTEKGRYIAVPYDFDMTGIVNAPYATVDPKWEIEKVTQRAYKGYCRNEKVAEYVRQEFISREEAIYQIIDRHTHLFYPKETESLKKYVGEFFRILKSDYDYSEKITAKCRRK
;
A
#
# COMPACT_ATOMS: atom_id res chain seq x y z
N MET A 1 -39.10 65.77 26.88
CA MET A 1 -39.34 64.33 27.17
C MET A 1 -38.80 63.54 26.00
N GLY A 2 -37.51 63.12 26.07
CA GLY A 2 -36.84 62.33 25.05
C GLY A 2 -36.67 60.87 25.55
N LYS A 3 -37.24 59.94 24.79
CA LYS A 3 -37.09 58.49 25.07
C LYS A 3 -35.82 57.98 24.41
N HIS A 4 -34.84 57.52 25.20
CA HIS A 4 -33.68 56.80 24.73
C HIS A 4 -34.06 55.30 24.56
N ILE A 5 -33.94 54.79 23.35
CA ILE A 5 -34.09 53.35 23.04
C ILE A 5 -32.67 52.78 23.05
N ILE A 6 -32.38 51.84 23.99
CA ILE A 6 -31.16 51.08 24.08
C ILE A 6 -31.33 49.82 23.23
N TYR A 7 -30.51 49.65 22.15
CA TYR A 7 -30.39 48.40 21.40
C TYR A 7 -29.40 47.49 22.08
N LEU A 8 -29.87 46.40 22.65
CA LEU A 8 -28.99 45.29 23.10
C LEU A 8 -28.65 44.45 21.87
N GLY A 9 -27.40 44.53 21.41
CA GLY A 9 -26.88 43.65 20.38
C GLY A 9 -26.52 42.30 20.97
N LEU A 10 -27.23 41.24 20.58
CA LEU A 10 -26.94 39.86 20.93
C LEU A 10 -25.82 39.36 20.00
N GLY A 11 -24.60 39.33 20.47
CA GLY A 11 -23.47 38.74 19.75
C GLY A 11 -23.54 37.21 19.81
N ILE A 12 -23.85 36.60 18.67
CA ILE A 12 -23.73 35.13 18.53
C ILE A 12 -22.26 34.78 18.36
N ILE A 13 -21.65 34.20 19.40
CA ILE A 13 -20.30 33.62 19.32
C ILE A 13 -20.46 32.24 18.64
N LEU A 14 -20.09 32.14 17.36
CA LEU A 14 -19.89 30.85 16.69
C LEU A 14 -18.62 30.21 17.26
N LEU A 15 -18.80 29.26 18.16
CA LEU A 15 -17.74 28.32 18.55
C LEU A 15 -17.48 27.38 17.38
N ALA A 16 -16.45 27.67 16.59
CA ALA A 16 -15.92 26.71 15.62
C ALA A 16 -15.27 25.57 16.41
N THR A 17 -16.01 24.45 16.54
CA THR A 17 -15.42 23.19 17.02
C THR A 17 -14.49 22.69 15.93
N THR A 18 -13.20 22.96 16.07
CA THR A 18 -12.16 22.21 15.34
C THR A 18 -12.21 20.79 15.86
N GLY A 19 -12.92 19.92 15.15
CA GLY A 19 -12.87 18.48 15.35
C GLY A 19 -11.44 18.03 15.11
N GLY A 20 -10.63 17.98 16.15
CA GLY A 20 -9.35 17.28 16.12
C GLY A 20 -9.64 15.83 15.83
N LEU A 21 -9.22 15.35 14.64
CA LEU A 21 -9.17 13.92 14.36
C LEU A 21 -8.33 13.30 15.47
N ALA A 22 -8.93 12.42 16.25
CA ALA A 22 -8.23 11.68 17.29
C ALA A 22 -7.06 10.96 16.62
N GLN A 23 -5.85 11.37 16.96
CA GLN A 23 -4.62 10.81 16.42
C GLN A 23 -4.58 9.33 16.85
N ASP A 24 -4.57 8.40 15.89
CA ASP A 24 -4.46 6.96 16.18
C ASP A 24 -3.08 6.70 16.80
N THR A 25 -3.04 6.68 18.13
CA THR A 25 -1.81 6.52 18.93
C THR A 25 -1.08 5.20 18.67
N ARG A 26 -1.73 4.24 18.00
CA ARG A 26 -1.14 2.96 17.59
C ARG A 26 -0.39 3.01 16.27
N THR A 27 -0.60 4.07 15.49
CA THR A 27 0.13 4.29 14.24
C THR A 27 1.42 5.03 14.54
N PRO A 28 2.61 4.49 14.18
CA PRO A 28 3.88 5.18 14.37
C PRO A 28 3.92 6.54 13.68
N PRO A 29 4.68 7.51 14.21
CA PRO A 29 4.82 8.83 13.62
C PRO A 29 5.19 8.81 12.13
N LEU A 30 6.01 7.84 11.72
CA LEU A 30 6.40 7.64 10.32
C LEU A 30 5.21 7.59 9.35
N PHE A 31 4.10 6.98 9.75
CA PHE A 31 2.93 6.76 8.89
C PHE A 31 1.73 7.65 9.22
N GLN A 32 1.86 8.59 10.16
CA GLN A 32 0.80 9.56 10.48
C GLN A 32 0.71 10.67 9.43
N ASP A 33 1.86 11.09 8.88
CA ASP A 33 1.95 12.07 7.81
C ASP A 33 2.06 11.36 6.44
N GLN A 34 1.28 11.80 5.47
CA GLN A 34 1.26 11.27 4.09
C GLN A 34 2.09 12.11 3.11
N SER A 35 2.69 13.22 3.56
CA SER A 35 3.61 13.99 2.73
C SER A 35 4.86 13.15 2.38
N PRO A 36 5.42 13.31 1.16
CA PRO A 36 6.66 12.62 0.79
C PRO A 36 7.79 12.92 1.79
N LEU A 37 8.51 11.89 2.21
CA LEU A 37 9.66 12.03 3.08
C LEU A 37 10.94 12.01 2.26
N SER A 38 11.73 13.07 2.33
CA SER A 38 13.06 13.10 1.71
C SER A 38 14.05 12.30 2.56
N ILE A 39 14.72 11.32 1.94
CA ILE A 39 15.72 10.49 2.60
C ILE A 39 17.02 10.42 1.78
N ARG A 40 18.12 10.15 2.48
CA ARG A 40 19.41 9.77 1.90
C ARG A 40 19.79 8.38 2.40
N LEU A 41 20.17 7.53 1.47
CA LEU A 41 20.54 6.15 1.77
C LEU A 41 21.90 5.85 1.12
N SER A 42 22.93 5.68 1.96
CA SER A 42 24.29 5.30 1.52
C SER A 42 24.40 3.78 1.52
N ILE A 43 24.55 3.19 0.33
CA ILE A 43 24.52 1.72 0.17
C ILE A 43 25.46 1.27 -0.94
N SER A 44 26.01 0.06 -0.79
CA SER A 44 26.64 -0.70 -1.86
C SER A 44 25.69 -1.83 -2.29
N PHE A 45 25.04 -1.70 -3.43
CA PHE A 45 24.16 -2.77 -3.93
C PHE A 45 24.91 -4.08 -4.20
N ARG A 46 26.19 -4.00 -4.55
CA ARG A 46 27.07 -5.16 -4.69
C ARG A 46 27.20 -5.92 -3.36
N ASP A 47 27.48 -5.18 -2.28
CA ASP A 47 27.69 -5.79 -0.96
C ASP A 47 26.36 -6.27 -0.37
N LEU A 48 25.29 -5.53 -0.55
CA LEU A 48 23.93 -5.97 -0.20
C LEU A 48 23.61 -7.32 -0.83
N ARG A 49 23.84 -7.50 -2.14
CA ARG A 49 23.57 -8.79 -2.80
C ARG A 49 24.44 -9.92 -2.32
N ARG A 50 25.71 -9.63 -2.01
CA ARG A 50 26.70 -10.63 -1.61
C ARG A 50 26.61 -11.04 -0.15
N GLN A 51 26.30 -10.08 0.73
CA GLN A 51 26.42 -10.24 2.19
C GLN A 51 25.06 -10.38 2.88
N THR A 52 23.94 -10.17 2.19
CA THR A 52 22.60 -10.27 2.78
C THR A 52 21.79 -11.40 2.17
N ASN A 53 20.90 -11.95 3.00
CA ASN A 53 19.87 -12.93 2.63
C ASN A 53 18.60 -12.62 3.43
N ASP A 54 17.65 -13.53 3.51
CA ASP A 54 16.37 -13.27 4.17
C ASP A 54 16.46 -13.11 5.70
N SER A 55 17.59 -13.47 6.30
CA SER A 55 17.88 -13.32 7.74
C SER A 55 19.05 -12.40 8.05
N THR A 56 19.99 -12.22 7.11
CA THR A 56 21.24 -11.50 7.34
C THR A 56 21.13 -10.05 6.87
N TYR A 57 21.48 -9.13 7.74
CA TYR A 57 21.50 -7.68 7.50
C TYR A 57 22.94 -7.18 7.58
N ILE A 58 23.22 -6.04 6.95
CA ILE A 58 24.47 -5.27 7.11
C ILE A 58 24.17 -3.89 7.68
N PRO A 59 25.09 -3.30 8.47
CA PRO A 59 24.93 -1.95 8.98
C PRO A 59 24.98 -0.90 7.86
N SER A 60 24.22 0.16 8.02
CA SER A 60 24.20 1.33 7.15
C SER A 60 23.66 2.54 7.92
N THR A 61 23.48 3.66 7.23
CA THR A 61 22.87 4.87 7.78
C THR A 61 21.71 5.34 6.92
N LEU A 62 20.69 5.88 7.58
CA LEU A 62 19.56 6.55 6.96
C LEU A 62 19.54 7.99 7.42
N SER A 63 19.68 8.94 6.49
CA SER A 63 19.39 10.35 6.77
C SER A 63 17.99 10.67 6.27
N PHE A 64 17.25 11.48 7.02
CA PHE A 64 15.89 11.90 6.68
C PHE A 64 15.67 13.37 7.04
N LYS A 65 14.77 14.05 6.31
CA LYS A 65 14.52 15.47 6.47
C LYS A 65 13.24 15.69 7.28
N VAL A 66 13.35 16.47 8.39
CA VAL A 66 12.19 16.92 9.18
C VAL A 66 12.20 18.45 9.14
N GLY A 67 11.19 19.05 8.49
CA GLY A 67 11.23 20.47 8.16
C GLY A 67 12.43 20.77 7.26
N GLU A 68 13.31 21.69 7.69
CA GLU A 68 14.53 22.03 6.94
C GLU A 68 15.80 21.30 7.46
N VAL A 69 15.67 20.49 8.51
CA VAL A 69 16.81 19.85 9.17
C VAL A 69 16.94 18.38 8.72
N TRP A 70 18.17 17.97 8.43
CA TRP A 70 18.52 16.57 8.22
C TRP A 70 18.94 15.93 9.53
N ASP A 71 18.35 14.81 9.85
CA ASP A 71 18.75 13.91 10.93
C ASP A 71 19.27 12.60 10.35
N THR A 72 20.09 11.86 11.12
CA THR A 72 20.73 10.62 10.65
C THR A 72 20.71 9.57 11.75
N ILE A 73 20.24 8.40 11.41
CA ILE A 73 20.17 7.25 12.32
C ILE A 73 20.91 6.03 11.74
N PRO A 74 21.56 5.22 12.60
CA PRO A 74 22.10 3.93 12.19
C PRO A 74 20.96 2.95 11.94
N ILE A 75 21.10 2.14 10.91
CA ILE A 75 20.14 1.12 10.48
C ILE A 75 20.84 -0.19 10.15
N ASP A 76 20.07 -1.27 10.16
CA ASP A 76 20.48 -2.54 9.57
C ASP A 76 19.63 -2.78 8.31
N ILE A 77 20.27 -3.08 7.17
CA ILE A 77 19.63 -3.17 5.86
C ILE A 77 19.93 -4.48 5.15
N ARG A 78 18.94 -4.99 4.40
CA ARG A 78 19.10 -6.15 3.51
C ARG A 78 18.29 -6.02 2.23
N THR A 79 18.63 -6.82 1.22
CA THR A 79 17.76 -7.04 0.06
C THR A 79 16.58 -7.95 0.45
N ARG A 80 15.47 -7.83 -0.28
CA ARG A 80 14.29 -8.71 -0.16
C ARG A 80 13.70 -9.08 -1.52
N GLY A 81 12.72 -9.99 -1.51
CA GLY A 81 12.04 -10.47 -2.71
C GLY A 81 12.87 -11.46 -3.53
N ASN A 82 12.23 -12.19 -4.42
CA ASN A 82 12.87 -13.23 -5.23
C ASN A 82 13.17 -12.76 -6.64
N PHE A 83 12.15 -12.29 -7.38
CA PHE A 83 12.26 -11.89 -8.77
C PHE A 83 13.09 -10.61 -8.92
N ARG A 84 12.73 -9.53 -8.24
CA ARG A 84 13.40 -8.22 -8.35
C ARG A 84 14.82 -8.24 -7.78
N LYS A 85 15.12 -9.07 -6.77
CA LYS A 85 16.48 -9.27 -6.25
C LYS A 85 17.46 -9.77 -7.33
N LYS A 86 16.97 -10.63 -8.26
CA LYS A 86 17.79 -11.21 -9.33
C LYS A 86 17.84 -10.32 -10.58
N ASN A 87 16.76 -9.64 -10.90
CA ASN A 87 16.55 -9.01 -12.21
C ASN A 87 16.68 -7.48 -12.20
N CYS A 88 16.59 -6.81 -11.04
CA CYS A 88 16.64 -5.35 -10.94
C CYS A 88 18.03 -4.84 -10.64
N THR A 89 18.40 -3.67 -11.16
CA THR A 89 19.58 -2.91 -10.75
C THR A 89 19.46 -2.54 -9.27
N TYR A 90 18.28 -2.09 -8.87
CA TYR A 90 17.95 -1.74 -7.49
C TYR A 90 16.93 -2.75 -6.94
N PRO A 91 17.39 -3.74 -6.14
CA PRO A 91 16.50 -4.68 -5.49
C PRO A 91 15.66 -3.98 -4.40
N PRO A 92 14.45 -4.44 -4.11
CA PRO A 92 13.72 -3.97 -2.94
C PRO A 92 14.50 -4.25 -1.66
N LEU A 93 14.32 -3.38 -0.66
CA LEU A 93 15.08 -3.41 0.58
C LEU A 93 14.18 -3.66 1.78
N ARG A 94 14.77 -4.14 2.88
CA ARG A 94 14.18 -4.12 4.21
C ARG A 94 15.15 -3.45 5.16
N ILE A 95 14.65 -2.51 5.95
CA ILE A 95 15.39 -1.77 6.97
C ILE A 95 14.89 -2.21 8.33
N LYS A 96 15.82 -2.50 9.25
CA LYS A 96 15.55 -2.67 10.68
C LYS A 96 16.10 -1.50 11.45
N PHE A 97 15.34 -1.11 12.47
CA PHE A 97 15.69 -0.04 13.41
C PHE A 97 15.97 -0.62 14.79
N LYS A 98 16.95 -0.03 15.49
CA LYS A 98 17.20 -0.33 16.89
C LYS A 98 16.42 0.62 17.76
N LYS A 99 15.64 0.12 18.70
CA LYS A 99 14.72 0.91 19.53
C LYS A 99 15.37 2.16 20.14
N ASN A 100 16.60 2.02 20.66
CA ASN A 100 17.30 3.12 21.32
C ASN A 100 17.78 4.20 20.33
N GLU A 101 18.02 3.83 19.06
CA GLU A 101 18.52 4.74 18.01
C GLU A 101 17.41 5.57 17.37
N VAL A 102 16.15 5.15 17.51
CA VAL A 102 14.99 5.82 16.91
C VAL A 102 14.10 6.54 17.93
N ALA A 103 14.43 6.46 19.23
CA ALA A 103 13.67 7.15 20.27
C ALA A 103 13.68 8.66 20.05
N GLY A 104 12.52 9.30 20.12
CA GLY A 104 12.33 10.74 19.88
C GLY A 104 12.45 11.17 18.41
N THR A 105 12.62 10.23 17.47
CA THR A 105 12.67 10.51 16.03
C THR A 105 11.34 10.18 15.35
N LEU A 106 11.25 10.50 14.04
CA LEU A 106 10.13 10.12 13.17
C LEU A 106 9.91 8.58 13.12
N PHE A 107 10.95 7.79 13.39
CA PHE A 107 10.92 6.33 13.34
C PHE A 107 10.60 5.68 14.70
N GLU A 108 10.28 6.46 15.72
CA GLU A 108 9.91 5.93 17.03
C GLU A 108 8.73 4.94 16.91
N GLY A 109 8.84 3.80 17.60
CA GLY A 109 7.85 2.73 17.52
C GLY A 109 7.93 1.86 16.26
N THR A 110 8.77 2.21 15.28
CA THR A 110 8.95 1.41 14.05
C THR A 110 10.11 0.42 14.23
N LYS A 111 9.81 -0.87 14.16
CA LYS A 111 10.83 -1.94 14.27
C LYS A 111 11.53 -2.22 12.94
N SER A 112 10.76 -2.27 11.86
CA SER A 112 11.27 -2.44 10.49
C SER A 112 10.30 -1.84 9.47
N VAL A 113 10.83 -1.60 8.27
CA VAL A 113 10.03 -1.21 7.09
C VAL A 113 10.52 -1.96 5.85
N LYS A 114 9.59 -2.23 4.93
CA LYS A 114 9.93 -2.63 3.57
C LYS A 114 10.12 -1.34 2.76
N VAL A 115 11.15 -1.30 1.89
CA VAL A 115 11.42 -0.16 1.00
C VAL A 115 11.26 -0.63 -0.43
N VAL A 116 10.34 -0.01 -1.14
CA VAL A 116 10.14 -0.25 -2.57
C VAL A 116 10.80 0.88 -3.33
N ILE A 117 11.68 0.52 -4.26
CA ILE A 117 12.41 1.44 -5.14
C ILE A 117 12.32 0.96 -6.59
N PRO A 118 12.55 1.83 -7.60
CA PRO A 118 12.49 1.44 -9.00
C PRO A 118 13.44 0.28 -9.33
N CYS A 119 13.03 -0.60 -10.24
CA CYS A 119 13.85 -1.72 -10.68
C CYS A 119 15.13 -1.23 -11.38
N HIS A 120 15.01 -0.19 -12.20
CA HIS A 120 16.11 0.45 -12.92
C HIS A 120 15.99 1.97 -12.82
N GLU A 121 17.03 2.68 -13.22
CA GLU A 121 16.97 4.13 -13.38
C GLU A 121 16.02 4.52 -14.52
N GLY A 122 15.43 5.70 -14.41
CA GLY A 122 14.61 6.30 -15.46
C GLY A 122 13.15 6.48 -15.11
N LYS A 123 12.53 7.41 -15.82
CA LYS A 123 11.16 7.87 -15.54
C LYS A 123 10.11 6.75 -15.61
N SER A 124 10.24 5.84 -16.58
CA SER A 124 9.31 4.71 -16.72
C SER A 124 9.33 3.77 -15.52
N SER A 125 10.51 3.47 -14.96
CA SER A 125 10.61 2.66 -13.74
C SER A 125 10.06 3.38 -12.51
N MET A 126 10.21 4.70 -12.41
CA MET A 126 9.61 5.51 -11.34
C MET A 126 8.07 5.53 -11.45
N GLU A 127 7.54 5.61 -12.66
CA GLU A 127 6.10 5.56 -12.90
C GLU A 127 5.46 4.24 -12.42
N LEU A 128 6.13 3.11 -12.66
CA LEU A 128 5.66 1.81 -12.15
C LEU A 128 5.59 1.80 -10.61
N ILE A 129 6.59 2.36 -9.94
CA ILE A 129 6.58 2.49 -8.47
C ILE A 129 5.46 3.39 -7.97
N ASN A 130 5.19 4.50 -8.67
CA ASN A 130 4.08 5.39 -8.32
C ASN A 130 2.73 4.69 -8.47
N LYS A 131 2.55 3.85 -9.49
CA LYS A 131 1.33 3.03 -9.68
C LYS A 131 1.22 1.93 -8.61
N GLU A 132 2.31 1.26 -8.26
CA GLU A 132 2.34 0.28 -7.18
C GLU A 132 1.95 0.95 -5.84
N TYR A 133 2.52 2.13 -5.52
CA TYR A 133 2.12 2.93 -4.38
C TYR A 133 0.64 3.30 -4.41
N LEU A 134 0.12 3.74 -5.57
CA LEU A 134 -1.29 4.07 -5.71
C LEU A 134 -2.20 2.88 -5.39
N CYS A 135 -1.81 1.64 -5.71
CA CYS A 135 -2.60 0.46 -5.34
C CYS A 135 -2.78 0.33 -3.81
N TYR A 136 -1.72 0.59 -3.03
CA TYR A 136 -1.84 0.62 -1.56
C TYR A 136 -2.82 1.71 -1.11
N GLN A 137 -2.75 2.91 -1.71
CA GLN A 137 -3.65 4.02 -1.37
C GLN A 137 -5.11 3.73 -1.74
N LEU A 138 -5.36 3.08 -2.88
CA LEU A 138 -6.70 2.67 -3.31
C LEU A 138 -7.35 1.63 -2.39
N TYR A 139 -6.56 0.89 -1.60
CA TYR A 139 -7.09 -0.07 -0.64
C TYR A 139 -7.50 0.56 0.70
N HIS A 140 -6.97 1.73 1.06
CA HIS A 140 -7.30 2.42 2.32
C HIS A 140 -8.81 2.64 2.53
N PRO A 141 -9.60 3.13 1.56
CA PRO A 141 -11.03 3.31 1.77
C PRO A 141 -11.81 2.00 1.83
N VAL A 142 -11.20 0.85 1.50
CA VAL A 142 -11.89 -0.44 1.46
C VAL A 142 -11.99 -1.07 2.84
N THR A 143 -10.93 -0.99 3.66
CA THR A 143 -10.88 -1.63 4.98
C THR A 143 -9.78 -1.02 5.86
N ASP A 144 -9.94 -1.13 7.19
CA ASP A 144 -8.89 -0.75 8.16
C ASP A 144 -7.72 -1.75 8.19
N PHE A 145 -7.94 -2.97 7.70
CA PHE A 145 -6.89 -3.99 7.56
C PHE A 145 -6.10 -3.77 6.27
N HIS A 146 -5.24 -2.76 6.25
CA HIS A 146 -4.37 -2.43 5.13
C HIS A 146 -2.98 -2.04 5.63
N LEU A 147 -1.95 -2.31 4.85
CA LEU A 147 -0.58 -1.84 5.15
C LEU A 147 -0.49 -0.33 4.92
N LYS A 148 0.03 0.38 5.91
CA LYS A 148 0.33 1.81 5.76
C LYS A 148 1.58 1.98 4.90
N THR A 149 1.59 3.05 4.11
CA THR A 149 2.71 3.39 3.24
C THR A 149 3.03 4.86 3.34
N ARG A 150 4.29 5.23 3.08
CA ARG A 150 4.71 6.63 2.97
C ARG A 150 5.59 6.82 1.75
N LEU A 151 5.24 7.78 0.91
CA LEU A 151 6.01 8.13 -0.28
C LEU A 151 7.38 8.70 0.10
N LEU A 152 8.39 8.41 -0.72
CA LEU A 152 9.78 8.81 -0.49
C LEU A 152 10.33 9.55 -1.70
N ASP A 153 11.10 10.59 -1.43
CA ASP A 153 12.07 11.20 -2.33
C ASP A 153 13.46 10.75 -1.89
N ILE A 154 14.11 9.89 -2.66
CA ILE A 154 15.29 9.15 -2.24
C ILE A 154 16.53 9.62 -3.00
N MET A 155 17.52 10.11 -2.27
CA MET A 155 18.88 10.24 -2.76
C MET A 155 19.63 8.95 -2.42
N LEU A 156 19.83 8.09 -3.43
CA LEU A 156 20.68 6.91 -3.31
C LEU A 156 22.13 7.32 -3.54
N ILE A 157 22.99 7.04 -2.57
CA ILE A 157 24.43 7.27 -2.63
C ILE A 157 25.09 5.91 -2.70
N GLU A 158 25.44 5.47 -3.91
CA GLU A 158 26.08 4.17 -4.15
C GLU A 158 27.59 4.31 -4.10
N GLU A 159 28.21 3.67 -3.14
CA GLU A 159 29.67 3.59 -3.04
C GLU A 159 30.20 2.57 -4.05
N LYS A 160 31.03 3.03 -4.98
CA LYS A 160 31.76 2.23 -5.99
C LYS A 160 33.26 2.38 -5.83
N GLY A 161 33.81 1.68 -4.85
CA GLY A 161 35.21 1.81 -4.49
C GLY A 161 35.54 3.19 -3.92
N LYS A 162 36.30 4.03 -4.69
CA LYS A 162 36.64 5.41 -4.29
C LYS A 162 35.68 6.47 -4.87
N GLN A 163 34.68 6.05 -5.63
CA GLN A 163 33.72 6.96 -6.28
C GLN A 163 32.32 6.74 -5.70
N GLU A 164 31.58 7.82 -5.61
CA GLU A 164 30.16 7.80 -5.27
C GLU A 164 29.32 8.05 -6.52
N LYS A 165 28.28 7.24 -6.71
CA LYS A 165 27.24 7.51 -7.70
C LYS A 165 25.99 7.96 -6.95
N ILE A 166 25.51 9.16 -7.24
CA ILE A 166 24.27 9.70 -6.70
C ILE A 166 23.16 9.51 -7.72
N SER A 167 22.05 8.93 -7.28
CA SER A 167 20.83 8.77 -8.08
C SER A 167 19.62 9.27 -7.29
N HIS A 168 18.75 10.04 -7.94
CA HIS A 168 17.48 10.50 -7.35
C HIS A 168 16.35 9.61 -7.87
N VAL A 169 15.63 8.97 -6.97
CA VAL A 169 14.53 8.08 -7.31
C VAL A 169 13.36 8.26 -6.35
N ASN A 170 12.13 8.05 -6.85
CA ASN A 170 10.98 7.90 -6.00
C ASN A 170 10.96 6.49 -5.40
N GLY A 171 10.33 6.36 -4.26
CA GLY A 171 10.09 5.07 -3.63
C GLY A 171 9.00 5.21 -2.57
N PHE A 172 8.78 4.17 -1.81
CA PHE A 172 7.90 4.26 -0.64
C PHE A 172 8.26 3.24 0.43
N PHE A 173 7.99 3.62 1.67
CA PHE A 173 7.97 2.69 2.79
C PHE A 173 6.65 1.93 2.83
N ILE A 174 6.72 0.66 3.23
CA ILE A 174 5.57 -0.15 3.61
C ILE A 174 5.75 -0.56 5.06
N GLU A 175 4.68 -0.44 5.82
CA GLU A 175 4.55 -0.91 7.20
C GLU A 175 4.94 -2.39 7.31
N ASP A 176 5.51 -2.76 8.44
CA ASP A 176 5.80 -4.17 8.75
C ASP A 176 4.52 -4.93 9.11
N ASP A 177 4.47 -6.20 8.77
CA ASP A 177 3.29 -7.06 8.96
C ASP A 177 2.95 -7.23 10.45
N ASP A 178 3.97 -7.35 11.32
CA ASP A 178 3.78 -7.41 12.77
C ASP A 178 3.19 -6.09 13.32
N GLN A 179 3.57 -4.96 12.74
CA GLN A 179 3.07 -3.65 13.15
C GLN A 179 1.61 -3.45 12.74
N LEU A 180 1.25 -3.88 11.52
CA LEU A 180 -0.15 -3.96 11.09
C LEU A 180 -0.97 -4.84 12.05
N ALA A 181 -0.44 -6.01 12.41
CA ALA A 181 -1.12 -6.93 13.32
C ALA A 181 -1.33 -6.29 14.71
N GLU A 182 -0.29 -5.68 15.27
CA GLU A 182 -0.33 -5.02 16.58
C GLU A 182 -1.39 -3.90 16.63
N ARG A 183 -1.40 -2.98 15.65
CA ARG A 183 -2.39 -1.89 15.60
C ARG A 183 -3.81 -2.36 15.32
N SER A 184 -3.97 -3.55 14.74
CA SER A 184 -5.26 -4.15 14.38
C SER A 184 -5.80 -5.11 15.48
N ASN A 185 -5.16 -5.21 16.66
CA ASN A 185 -5.46 -6.20 17.70
C ASN A 185 -5.55 -7.61 17.09
N ALA A 186 -4.49 -7.99 16.38
CA ALA A 186 -4.38 -9.26 15.69
C ALA A 186 -2.95 -9.81 15.81
N ARG A 187 -2.73 -11.00 15.29
CA ARG A 187 -1.40 -11.56 15.07
C ARG A 187 -1.27 -12.06 13.64
N VAL A 188 -0.06 -12.02 13.10
CA VAL A 188 0.26 -12.66 11.81
C VAL A 188 0.10 -14.17 11.96
N VAL A 189 -0.49 -14.81 10.98
CA VAL A 189 -0.61 -16.27 10.88
C VAL A 189 0.56 -16.79 10.07
N ASP A 190 1.54 -17.35 10.75
CA ASP A 190 2.69 -18.02 10.12
C ASP A 190 2.27 -19.39 9.60
N ALA A 191 1.73 -19.41 8.39
CA ALA A 191 1.31 -20.64 7.72
C ALA A 191 1.56 -20.53 6.21
N GLU A 192 2.20 -21.55 5.64
CA GLU A 192 2.40 -21.63 4.19
C GLU A 192 1.09 -21.86 3.42
N ARG A 193 0.09 -22.41 4.08
CA ARG A 193 -1.22 -22.74 3.49
C ARG A 193 -2.35 -22.57 4.50
N ILE A 194 -3.46 -22.01 4.03
CA ILE A 194 -4.72 -21.92 4.78
C ILE A 194 -5.88 -22.38 3.90
N ASN A 195 -6.97 -22.79 4.54
CA ASN A 195 -8.23 -22.95 3.81
C ASN A 195 -8.85 -21.56 3.57
N PRO A 196 -8.96 -21.08 2.32
CA PRO A 196 -9.47 -19.73 2.06
C PRO A 196 -10.93 -19.54 2.50
N LEU A 197 -11.69 -20.62 2.69
CA LEU A 197 -13.06 -20.54 3.22
C LEU A 197 -13.12 -20.27 4.74
N GLN A 198 -11.98 -20.29 5.45
CA GLN A 198 -11.88 -19.86 6.84
C GLN A 198 -11.72 -18.34 6.99
N LEU A 199 -11.37 -17.65 5.92
CA LEU A 199 -11.33 -16.18 5.94
C LEU A 199 -12.74 -15.64 6.24
N GLU A 200 -12.79 -14.56 7.02
CA GLU A 200 -14.05 -13.86 7.31
C GLU A 200 -14.66 -13.36 6.00
N ASP A 201 -15.95 -13.68 5.77
CA ASP A 201 -16.61 -13.56 4.47
C ASP A 201 -16.57 -12.13 3.91
N THR A 202 -16.86 -11.12 4.72
CA THR A 202 -16.86 -9.71 4.29
C THR A 202 -15.47 -9.24 3.92
N SER A 203 -14.47 -9.58 4.74
CA SER A 203 -13.07 -9.24 4.50
C SER A 203 -12.52 -9.95 3.26
N ALA A 204 -12.84 -11.24 3.08
CA ALA A 204 -12.44 -12.00 1.91
C ALA A 204 -13.01 -11.41 0.62
N LEU A 205 -14.28 -11.02 0.61
CA LEU A 205 -14.91 -10.38 -0.55
C LEU A 205 -14.34 -9.00 -0.83
N ARG A 206 -14.04 -8.19 0.20
CA ARG A 206 -13.34 -6.90 0.03
C ARG A 206 -11.96 -7.10 -0.61
N PHE A 207 -11.20 -8.07 -0.12
CA PHE A 207 -9.92 -8.45 -0.68
C PHE A 207 -10.07 -8.88 -2.15
N ASP A 208 -10.97 -9.82 -2.46
CA ASP A 208 -11.15 -10.38 -3.80
C ASP A 208 -11.64 -9.32 -4.80
N LEU A 209 -12.59 -8.45 -4.44
CA LEU A 209 -13.06 -7.36 -5.30
C LEU A 209 -11.99 -6.30 -5.53
N PHE A 210 -11.18 -5.98 -4.52
CA PHE A 210 -10.06 -5.08 -4.69
C PHE A 210 -9.02 -5.66 -5.66
N GLN A 211 -8.63 -6.93 -5.49
CA GLN A 211 -7.72 -7.60 -6.41
C GLN A 211 -8.26 -7.62 -7.84
N TYR A 212 -9.57 -7.81 -8.01
CA TYR A 212 -10.23 -7.71 -9.30
C TYR A 212 -10.22 -6.28 -9.86
N MET A 213 -10.41 -5.25 -9.02
CA MET A 213 -10.36 -3.84 -9.41
C MET A 213 -9.02 -3.49 -10.07
N ILE A 214 -7.92 -3.90 -9.46
CA ILE A 214 -6.56 -3.61 -9.95
C ILE A 214 -6.03 -4.66 -10.94
N ALA A 215 -6.85 -5.67 -11.31
CA ALA A 215 -6.48 -6.83 -12.12
C ALA A 215 -5.21 -7.54 -11.60
N ASN A 216 -5.20 -7.84 -10.31
CA ASN A 216 -4.14 -8.67 -9.74
C ASN A 216 -4.48 -10.15 -9.94
N THR A 217 -3.60 -10.89 -10.60
CA THR A 217 -3.66 -12.35 -10.70
C THR A 217 -2.47 -13.04 -10.04
N ASP A 218 -1.52 -12.27 -9.51
CA ASP A 218 -0.32 -12.74 -8.83
C ASP A 218 -0.51 -12.80 -7.31
N PHE A 219 -1.59 -13.43 -6.86
CA PHE A 219 -1.81 -13.68 -5.44
C PHE A 219 -2.44 -15.04 -5.19
N SER A 220 -2.33 -15.51 -3.95
CA SER A 220 -3.04 -16.70 -3.49
C SER A 220 -3.32 -16.61 -2.00
N THR A 221 -4.57 -16.75 -1.62
CA THR A 221 -4.97 -16.90 -0.20
C THR A 221 -4.81 -18.34 0.28
N THR A 222 -4.69 -19.33 -0.63
CA THR A 222 -4.50 -20.73 -0.27
C THR A 222 -3.05 -21.05 0.11
N VAL A 223 -2.08 -20.56 -0.68
CA VAL A 223 -0.63 -20.74 -0.44
C VAL A 223 0.02 -19.47 0.10
N VAL A 224 -0.76 -18.58 0.66
CA VAL A 224 -0.34 -17.32 1.31
C VAL A 224 0.76 -16.59 0.51
N HIS A 225 0.43 -16.24 -0.76
CA HIS A 225 1.32 -15.55 -1.68
C HIS A 225 0.78 -14.16 -2.00
N ASN A 226 1.58 -13.12 -1.85
CA ASN A 226 1.19 -11.70 -2.01
C ASN A 226 -0.06 -11.33 -1.19
N ALA A 227 -0.23 -12.00 -0.07
CA ALA A 227 -1.26 -11.80 0.92
C ALA A 227 -0.73 -12.18 2.31
N GLU A 228 -0.87 -11.28 3.30
CA GLU A 228 -0.70 -11.64 4.69
C GLU A 228 -2.03 -12.12 5.28
N VAL A 229 -1.96 -13.02 6.24
CA VAL A 229 -3.15 -13.47 6.96
C VAL A 229 -3.02 -13.10 8.42
N LEU A 230 -4.00 -12.36 8.91
CA LEU A 230 -4.10 -11.96 10.31
C LEU A 230 -5.17 -12.79 11.02
N LEU A 231 -4.91 -13.17 12.26
CA LEU A 231 -5.91 -13.69 13.18
C LEU A 231 -6.19 -12.65 14.26
N THR A 232 -7.41 -12.09 14.23
CA THR A 232 -7.85 -11.09 15.19
C THR A 232 -8.14 -11.72 16.57
N GLU A 233 -8.16 -10.93 17.64
CA GLU A 233 -8.57 -11.36 18.98
C GLU A 233 -10.00 -11.95 19.01
N LYS A 234 -10.85 -11.57 18.06
CA LYS A 234 -12.20 -12.12 17.87
C LYS A 234 -12.24 -13.44 17.10
N GLY A 235 -11.08 -14.04 16.82
CA GLY A 235 -10.96 -15.32 16.12
C GLY A 235 -11.24 -15.26 14.61
N ARG A 236 -11.19 -14.08 14.00
CA ARG A 236 -11.43 -13.91 12.54
C ARG A 236 -10.14 -13.91 11.76
N TYR A 237 -10.09 -14.67 10.68
CA TYR A 237 -8.98 -14.69 9.74
C TYR A 237 -9.22 -13.62 8.68
N ILE A 238 -8.26 -12.70 8.51
CA ILE A 238 -8.33 -11.55 7.60
C ILE A 238 -7.16 -11.62 6.63
N ALA A 239 -7.42 -11.61 5.34
CA ALA A 239 -6.38 -11.49 4.32
C ALA A 239 -6.09 -10.03 4.00
N VAL A 240 -4.81 -9.66 3.94
CA VAL A 240 -4.33 -8.31 3.62
C VAL A 240 -3.42 -8.39 2.40
N PRO A 241 -3.75 -7.71 1.30
CA PRO A 241 -2.96 -7.80 0.07
C PRO A 241 -1.70 -6.93 0.12
N TYR A 242 -0.66 -7.38 -0.57
CA TYR A 242 0.57 -6.62 -0.79
C TYR A 242 1.25 -7.06 -2.10
N ASP A 243 2.33 -6.36 -2.50
CA ASP A 243 3.14 -6.63 -3.69
C ASP A 243 2.32 -6.53 -5.00
N PHE A 244 2.06 -5.29 -5.42
CA PHE A 244 1.16 -5.01 -6.54
C PHE A 244 1.86 -4.76 -7.87
N ASP A 245 3.17 -4.97 -7.98
CA ASP A 245 3.96 -4.65 -9.17
C ASP A 245 3.58 -5.47 -10.41
N MET A 246 3.00 -6.68 -10.21
CA MET A 246 2.53 -7.55 -11.29
C MET A 246 1.06 -7.33 -11.70
N THR A 247 0.40 -6.30 -11.18
CA THR A 247 -1.02 -6.03 -11.44
C THR A 247 -1.29 -5.36 -12.78
N GLY A 248 -2.50 -5.53 -13.29
CA GLY A 248 -2.91 -4.91 -14.56
C GLY A 248 -2.95 -3.38 -14.54
N ILE A 249 -3.25 -2.75 -13.40
CA ILE A 249 -3.22 -1.29 -13.27
C ILE A 249 -1.78 -0.74 -13.30
N VAL A 250 -0.80 -1.49 -12.79
CA VAL A 250 0.63 -1.14 -12.89
C VAL A 250 1.15 -1.41 -14.29
N ASN A 251 0.77 -2.53 -14.89
CA ASN A 251 1.13 -2.96 -16.25
C ASN A 251 2.65 -2.93 -16.48
N ALA A 252 3.41 -3.55 -15.56
CA ALA A 252 4.85 -3.61 -15.66
C ALA A 252 5.27 -4.47 -16.86
N PRO A 253 6.33 -4.11 -17.61
CA PRO A 253 6.79 -4.86 -18.77
C PRO A 253 7.19 -6.32 -18.48
N TYR A 254 7.53 -6.60 -17.22
CA TYR A 254 7.90 -7.94 -16.76
C TYR A 254 6.72 -8.73 -16.19
N ALA A 255 5.53 -8.11 -16.07
CA ALA A 255 4.35 -8.78 -15.55
C ALA A 255 3.85 -9.84 -16.54
N THR A 256 3.54 -11.02 -16.04
CA THR A 256 3.11 -12.17 -16.82
C THR A 256 1.75 -12.67 -16.37
N VAL A 257 1.02 -13.30 -17.25
CA VAL A 257 -0.26 -13.94 -16.98
C VAL A 257 -0.02 -15.44 -16.75
N ASP A 258 -0.63 -15.99 -15.69
CA ASP A 258 -0.73 -17.43 -15.53
C ASP A 258 -1.80 -17.98 -16.51
N PRO A 259 -1.45 -18.89 -17.43
CA PRO A 259 -2.36 -19.39 -18.49
C PRO A 259 -3.69 -19.94 -17.98
N LYS A 260 -3.77 -20.37 -16.71
CA LYS A 260 -5.01 -20.91 -16.11
C LYS A 260 -6.14 -19.85 -15.98
N TRP A 261 -5.86 -18.56 -16.13
CA TRP A 261 -6.87 -17.50 -15.91
C TRP A 261 -7.61 -17.08 -17.17
N GLU A 262 -7.38 -17.72 -18.32
CA GLU A 262 -8.08 -17.42 -19.59
C GLU A 262 -8.07 -15.95 -19.98
N ILE A 263 -6.98 -15.24 -19.66
CA ILE A 263 -6.72 -13.85 -20.07
C ILE A 263 -5.40 -13.79 -20.85
N GLU A 264 -5.34 -12.91 -21.83
CA GLU A 264 -4.18 -12.76 -22.72
C GLU A 264 -3.18 -11.70 -22.23
N LYS A 265 -3.67 -10.73 -21.48
CA LYS A 265 -2.89 -9.55 -21.02
C LYS A 265 -3.11 -9.34 -19.53
N VAL A 266 -2.08 -8.90 -18.83
CA VAL A 266 -2.15 -8.57 -17.39
C VAL A 266 -3.18 -7.48 -17.09
N THR A 267 -3.50 -6.61 -18.06
CA THR A 267 -4.51 -5.57 -17.92
C THR A 267 -5.95 -6.08 -17.94
N GLN A 268 -6.18 -7.33 -18.33
CA GLN A 268 -7.49 -7.96 -18.28
C GLN A 268 -7.77 -8.49 -16.87
N ARG A 269 -9.03 -8.34 -16.43
CA ARG A 269 -9.46 -8.79 -15.10
C ARG A 269 -9.90 -10.23 -15.11
N ALA A 270 -9.42 -11.03 -14.16
CA ALA A 270 -9.93 -12.35 -13.86
C ALA A 270 -10.33 -12.41 -12.37
N TYR A 271 -11.56 -12.83 -12.09
CA TYR A 271 -12.01 -12.99 -10.71
C TYR A 271 -11.48 -14.30 -10.13
N LYS A 272 -10.75 -14.21 -9.01
CA LYS A 272 -10.10 -15.35 -8.35
C LYS A 272 -10.70 -15.71 -7.00
N GLY A 273 -11.72 -14.97 -6.57
CA GLY A 273 -12.36 -15.13 -5.27
C GLY A 273 -13.13 -16.45 -5.13
N TYR A 274 -13.35 -16.85 -3.89
CA TYR A 274 -14.20 -17.99 -3.56
C TYR A 274 -15.65 -17.55 -3.39
N CYS A 275 -16.58 -18.45 -3.77
CA CYS A 275 -18.01 -18.19 -3.60
C CYS A 275 -18.33 -18.04 -2.10
N ARG A 276 -19.10 -17.02 -1.78
CA ARG A 276 -19.54 -16.67 -0.43
C ARG A 276 -21.07 -16.53 -0.40
N ASN A 277 -21.63 -16.32 0.78
CA ASN A 277 -23.04 -16.05 0.93
C ASN A 277 -23.48 -14.86 0.05
N GLU A 278 -24.55 -15.03 -0.72
CA GLU A 278 -25.02 -14.04 -1.70
C GLU A 278 -25.39 -12.68 -1.03
N LYS A 279 -25.97 -12.69 0.18
CA LYS A 279 -26.31 -11.46 0.89
C LYS A 279 -25.05 -10.71 1.31
N VAL A 280 -23.99 -11.41 1.71
CA VAL A 280 -22.70 -10.80 2.06
C VAL A 280 -22.01 -10.28 0.78
N ALA A 281 -22.09 -11.02 -0.32
CA ALA A 281 -21.54 -10.60 -1.61
C ALA A 281 -22.22 -9.32 -2.11
N GLU A 282 -23.55 -9.25 -2.04
CA GLU A 282 -24.30 -8.04 -2.41
C GLU A 282 -24.01 -6.87 -1.47
N TYR A 283 -23.91 -7.11 -0.16
CA TYR A 283 -23.50 -6.08 0.79
C TYR A 283 -22.14 -5.47 0.43
N VAL A 284 -21.13 -6.28 0.15
CA VAL A 284 -19.77 -5.80 -0.19
C VAL A 284 -19.76 -5.13 -1.57
N ARG A 285 -20.55 -5.62 -2.52
CA ARG A 285 -20.77 -4.97 -3.83
C ARG A 285 -21.26 -3.54 -3.66
N GLN A 286 -22.33 -3.34 -2.88
CA GLN A 286 -22.91 -2.02 -2.61
C GLN A 286 -21.94 -1.13 -1.82
N GLU A 287 -21.19 -1.69 -0.90
CA GLU A 287 -20.13 -1.00 -0.17
C GLU A 287 -19.07 -0.41 -1.10
N PHE A 288 -18.58 -1.18 -2.10
CA PHE A 288 -17.67 -0.65 -3.11
C PHE A 288 -18.30 0.45 -3.95
N ILE A 289 -19.54 0.25 -4.42
CA ILE A 289 -20.26 1.26 -5.22
C ILE A 289 -20.38 2.57 -4.43
N SER A 290 -20.68 2.51 -3.14
CA SER A 290 -20.78 3.70 -2.28
C SER A 290 -19.46 4.42 -2.06
N ARG A 291 -18.33 3.73 -2.25
CA ARG A 291 -16.96 4.28 -2.09
C ARG A 291 -16.33 4.74 -3.40
N GLU A 292 -17.03 4.66 -4.51
CA GLU A 292 -16.51 5.03 -5.83
C GLU A 292 -15.88 6.42 -5.84
N GLU A 293 -16.58 7.41 -5.31
CA GLU A 293 -16.08 8.80 -5.24
C GLU A 293 -14.81 8.90 -4.38
N ALA A 294 -14.79 8.23 -3.23
CA ALA A 294 -13.60 8.21 -2.37
C ALA A 294 -12.38 7.60 -3.07
N ILE A 295 -12.60 6.56 -3.87
CA ILE A 295 -11.54 5.92 -4.67
C ILE A 295 -11.04 6.86 -5.77
N TYR A 296 -11.91 7.58 -6.47
CA TYR A 296 -11.50 8.60 -7.44
C TYR A 296 -10.73 9.75 -6.79
N GLN A 297 -11.16 10.21 -5.63
CA GLN A 297 -10.44 11.24 -4.85
C GLN A 297 -9.02 10.80 -4.45
N ILE A 298 -8.78 9.49 -4.24
CA ILE A 298 -7.41 8.98 -4.05
C ILE A 298 -6.58 9.23 -5.31
N ILE A 299 -7.10 8.90 -6.50
CA ILE A 299 -6.38 9.15 -7.76
C ILE A 299 -6.13 10.66 -7.93
N ASP A 300 -7.11 11.51 -7.66
CA ASP A 300 -7.01 12.96 -7.79
C ASP A 300 -5.96 13.57 -6.87
N ARG A 301 -5.86 13.11 -5.64
CA ARG A 301 -4.82 13.56 -4.70
C ARG A 301 -3.40 13.18 -5.13
N HIS A 302 -3.26 12.17 -5.97
CA HIS A 302 -1.95 11.65 -6.41
C HIS A 302 -1.61 12.01 -7.87
N THR A 303 -2.35 12.93 -8.50
CA THR A 303 -2.11 13.37 -9.90
C THR A 303 -0.70 13.90 -10.12
N HIS A 304 -0.08 14.49 -9.10
CA HIS A 304 1.29 15.00 -9.15
C HIS A 304 2.36 13.92 -9.39
N LEU A 305 2.01 12.64 -9.21
CA LEU A 305 2.89 11.48 -9.45
C LEU A 305 2.86 11.01 -10.91
N PHE A 306 1.93 11.50 -11.73
CA PHE A 306 1.64 10.98 -13.07
C PHE A 306 1.57 12.10 -14.10
N TYR A 307 1.77 11.75 -15.35
CA TYR A 307 1.37 12.63 -16.45
C TYR A 307 -0.15 12.69 -16.60
N PRO A 308 -0.74 13.82 -17.07
CA PRO A 308 -2.20 13.95 -17.18
C PRO A 308 -2.87 12.79 -17.93
N LYS A 309 -2.28 12.35 -19.04
CA LYS A 309 -2.79 11.21 -19.83
C LYS A 309 -2.83 9.91 -19.01
N GLU A 310 -1.86 9.71 -18.13
CA GLU A 310 -1.82 8.51 -17.28
C GLU A 310 -2.88 8.58 -16.18
N THR A 311 -3.09 9.74 -15.59
CA THR A 311 -4.19 9.96 -14.64
C THR A 311 -5.55 9.61 -15.25
N GLU A 312 -5.82 10.08 -16.47
CA GLU A 312 -7.05 9.74 -17.19
C GLU A 312 -7.16 8.24 -17.48
N SER A 313 -6.05 7.59 -17.86
CA SER A 313 -6.01 6.14 -18.06
C SER A 313 -6.33 5.37 -16.78
N LEU A 314 -5.79 5.78 -15.63
CA LEU A 314 -6.05 5.18 -14.32
C LEU A 314 -7.53 5.34 -13.93
N LYS A 315 -8.09 6.54 -14.09
CA LYS A 315 -9.51 6.79 -13.84
C LYS A 315 -10.41 5.94 -14.73
N LYS A 316 -10.12 5.87 -16.02
CA LYS A 316 -10.86 5.02 -16.95
C LYS A 316 -10.79 3.55 -16.55
N TYR A 317 -9.59 3.08 -16.20
CA TYR A 317 -9.37 1.69 -15.77
C TYR A 317 -10.19 1.33 -14.53
N VAL A 318 -10.16 2.18 -13.51
CA VAL A 318 -10.99 2.00 -12.28
C VAL A 318 -12.47 2.14 -12.59
N GLY A 319 -12.87 3.05 -13.48
CA GLY A 319 -14.26 3.25 -13.91
C GLY A 319 -14.87 2.01 -14.57
N GLU A 320 -14.09 1.24 -15.33
CA GLU A 320 -14.55 -0.02 -15.90
C GLU A 320 -14.93 -1.05 -14.82
N PHE A 321 -14.22 -1.10 -13.71
CA PHE A 321 -14.60 -1.93 -12.56
C PHE A 321 -15.93 -1.49 -11.97
N PHE A 322 -16.13 -0.20 -11.72
CA PHE A 322 -17.40 0.30 -11.17
C PHE A 322 -18.58 0.09 -12.13
N ARG A 323 -18.35 0.21 -13.44
CA ARG A 323 -19.37 -0.14 -14.44
C ARG A 323 -19.80 -1.61 -14.31
N ILE A 324 -18.84 -2.53 -14.10
CA ILE A 324 -19.16 -3.95 -13.87
C ILE A 324 -19.97 -4.12 -12.58
N LEU A 325 -19.57 -3.46 -11.48
CA LEU A 325 -20.31 -3.59 -10.22
C LEU A 325 -21.73 -3.02 -10.30
N LYS A 326 -21.97 -1.98 -11.09
CA LYS A 326 -23.30 -1.34 -11.22
C LYS A 326 -24.24 -2.09 -12.17
N SER A 327 -23.73 -2.98 -13.01
CA SER A 327 -24.50 -3.82 -13.92
C SER A 327 -24.74 -5.19 -13.29
N ASP A 328 -26.00 -5.56 -13.05
CA ASP A 328 -26.34 -6.89 -12.50
C ASP A 328 -25.89 -8.01 -13.44
N TYR A 329 -26.05 -7.81 -14.75
CA TYR A 329 -25.60 -8.76 -15.75
C TYR A 329 -24.07 -8.94 -15.73
N ASP A 330 -23.31 -7.83 -15.81
CA ASP A 330 -21.85 -7.92 -15.81
C ASP A 330 -21.31 -8.46 -14.48
N TYR A 331 -21.90 -8.10 -13.34
CA TYR A 331 -21.51 -8.61 -12.03
C TYR A 331 -21.76 -10.12 -11.93
N SER A 332 -22.92 -10.58 -12.40
CA SER A 332 -23.23 -12.01 -12.45
C SER A 332 -22.23 -12.77 -13.30
N GLU A 333 -22.02 -12.36 -14.56
CA GLU A 333 -21.18 -13.08 -15.53
C GLU A 333 -19.68 -13.04 -15.19
N LYS A 334 -19.17 -11.91 -14.69
CA LYS A 334 -17.73 -11.68 -14.52
C LYS A 334 -17.23 -11.96 -13.11
N ILE A 335 -18.12 -11.99 -12.11
CA ILE A 335 -17.76 -12.19 -10.70
C ILE A 335 -18.49 -13.40 -10.12
N THR A 336 -19.82 -13.37 -10.04
CA THR A 336 -20.57 -14.41 -9.35
C THR A 336 -20.43 -15.78 -10.04
N ALA A 337 -20.55 -15.84 -11.38
CA ALA A 337 -20.40 -17.08 -12.14
C ALA A 337 -18.94 -17.58 -12.19
N LYS A 338 -17.96 -16.72 -11.90
CA LYS A 338 -16.54 -17.04 -11.92
C LYS A 338 -15.97 -17.39 -10.55
N CYS A 339 -16.73 -17.23 -9.46
CA CYS A 339 -16.22 -17.56 -8.13
C CYS A 339 -15.92 -19.06 -8.00
N ARG A 340 -14.85 -19.39 -7.28
CA ARG A 340 -14.40 -20.77 -7.06
C ARG A 340 -15.16 -21.42 -5.92
N ARG A 341 -15.58 -22.65 -6.09
CA ARG A 341 -16.35 -23.40 -5.08
C ARG A 341 -15.47 -24.30 -4.22
N LYS A 342 -14.31 -24.68 -4.73
CA LYS A 342 -13.29 -25.51 -4.03
C LYS A 342 -11.90 -25.20 -4.58
#